data_a513b8875a7b83753b169715f0ed8bba
#
_entry.id   a513b8875a7b83753b169715f0ed8bba
#
_cell.length_a   1.000
_cell.length_b   1.000
_cell.length_c   1.000
_cell.angle_alpha   90.00
_cell.angle_beta   90.00
_cell.angle_gamma   90.00
#
_symmetry.space_group_name_H-M   'P 1'
#
loop_
_entity.id
_entity.type
_entity.pdbx_description
1 polymer ?
#
loop_
_entity_poly.entity_id
_entity_poly.type
_entity_poly.pdbx_seq_one_letter_code
_entity_poly.pdbx_strand_id
1 'polypeptide(L)'
;MIHFEWPWMLVLLLLPLLPRYALRPATAVEEAALRVPVVTPFALDGDRGSVTARGSHWILWPALAAWLLLVSAAARPVWLGPPIDLPVSGRDLLLAVDLSGSMSTQDFSVNGQQVDRLTAVKTIAGDFIQRRVGDRLGLILFGLNAYVQSPLTFDRKTVDTLLLEAVIGLAGKQTAIGDAIGLAVKELRRNPNGNKVLILLTDGANNAGEVDPLAAAKLAAKEGLTIYTIGIGADSVMVPSLFGMQQVNPSQDLDEATLRAIAKATGGRYFRARDSAELNKIYQVIDQLQPVDQQRQTFRPRRSLFFWPLAMALILAMPLLWLRGARS
;
A
#
# COMPACT_ATOMS: atom_id res chain seq x y z
N MET A 1 -20.28 -5.45 -12.46
CA MET A 1 -21.01 -6.74 -12.43
C MET A 1 -21.53 -6.99 -11.03
N ILE A 2 -22.79 -7.47 -10.91
CA ILE A 2 -23.36 -7.83 -9.59
C ILE A 2 -23.01 -9.29 -9.31
N HIS A 3 -22.45 -9.55 -8.14
CA HIS A 3 -22.11 -10.89 -7.67
C HIS A 3 -22.72 -11.09 -6.29
N PHE A 4 -23.22 -12.30 -6.00
CA PHE A 4 -23.74 -12.64 -4.67
C PHE A 4 -22.63 -13.32 -3.87
N GLU A 5 -22.30 -12.78 -2.71
CA GLU A 5 -21.28 -13.40 -1.82
C GLU A 5 -21.78 -14.72 -1.22
N TRP A 6 -23.08 -14.81 -0.94
CA TRP A 6 -23.72 -15.99 -0.33
C TRP A 6 -24.88 -16.53 -1.17
N PRO A 7 -24.61 -17.08 -2.38
CA PRO A 7 -25.66 -17.54 -3.29
C PRO A 7 -26.51 -18.68 -2.70
N TRP A 8 -25.97 -19.46 -1.76
CA TRP A 8 -26.71 -20.51 -1.07
C TRP A 8 -27.89 -19.98 -0.21
N MET A 9 -27.86 -18.72 0.20
CA MET A 9 -28.99 -18.08 0.90
C MET A 9 -30.26 -18.02 0.04
N LEU A 10 -30.14 -18.10 -1.28
CA LEU A 10 -31.31 -18.14 -2.16
C LEU A 10 -32.19 -19.39 -1.95
N VAL A 11 -31.64 -20.44 -1.35
CA VAL A 11 -32.42 -21.63 -0.96
C VAL A 11 -33.53 -21.28 0.05
N LEU A 12 -33.34 -20.23 0.84
CA LEU A 12 -34.37 -19.74 1.78
C LEU A 12 -35.62 -19.23 1.08
N LEU A 13 -35.60 -18.98 -0.24
CA LEU A 13 -36.82 -18.66 -1.01
C LEU A 13 -37.84 -19.81 -0.97
N LEU A 14 -37.43 -21.03 -0.75
CA LEU A 14 -38.31 -22.20 -0.65
C LEU A 14 -38.94 -22.32 0.74
N LEU A 15 -38.45 -21.58 1.75
CA LEU A 15 -38.91 -21.72 3.13
C LEU A 15 -40.42 -21.41 3.31
N PRO A 16 -41.06 -20.44 2.63
CA PRO A 16 -42.48 -20.20 2.75
C PRO A 16 -43.37 -21.35 2.22
N LEU A 17 -42.78 -22.22 1.39
CA LEU A 17 -43.50 -23.38 0.85
C LEU A 17 -43.58 -24.55 1.85
N LEU A 18 -42.61 -24.65 2.77
CA LEU A 18 -42.58 -25.72 3.79
C LEU A 18 -43.84 -25.77 4.68
N PRO A 19 -44.32 -24.65 5.23
CA PRO A 19 -45.55 -24.67 6.05
C PRO A 19 -46.76 -25.15 5.26
N ARG A 20 -46.83 -24.82 3.95
CA ARG A 20 -47.94 -25.22 3.08
C ARG A 20 -48.03 -26.72 2.86
N TYR A 21 -46.88 -27.40 2.81
CA TYR A 21 -46.84 -28.85 2.58
C TYR A 21 -46.69 -29.68 3.85
N ALA A 22 -46.04 -29.13 4.90
CA ALA A 22 -45.73 -29.86 6.12
C ALA A 22 -46.79 -29.66 7.25
N LEU A 23 -47.49 -28.53 7.26
CA LEU A 23 -48.50 -28.25 8.30
C LEU A 23 -49.93 -28.56 7.81
N ARG A 24 -50.67 -29.30 8.60
CA ARG A 24 -52.09 -29.48 8.39
C ARG A 24 -52.80 -28.15 8.57
N PRO A 25 -53.88 -27.85 7.76
CA PRO A 25 -54.65 -26.65 7.96
C PRO A 25 -55.19 -26.61 9.41
N ALA A 26 -54.98 -25.49 10.11
CA ALA A 26 -55.53 -25.31 11.43
C ALA A 26 -57.05 -25.42 11.34
N THR A 27 -57.63 -26.28 12.16
CA THR A 27 -59.07 -26.34 12.31
C THR A 27 -59.57 -24.99 12.81
N ALA A 28 -60.53 -24.40 12.10
CA ALA A 28 -61.13 -23.16 12.54
C ALA A 28 -61.59 -23.34 13.99
N VAL A 29 -61.05 -22.54 14.89
CA VAL A 29 -61.56 -22.47 16.26
C VAL A 29 -62.97 -21.92 16.13
N GLU A 30 -64.00 -22.75 16.43
CA GLU A 30 -65.36 -22.26 16.58
C GLU A 30 -65.35 -21.31 17.76
N GLU A 31 -65.25 -19.98 17.46
CA GLU A 31 -65.55 -18.99 18.46
C GLU A 31 -66.98 -19.33 19.00
N ALA A 32 -67.13 -19.34 20.35
CA ALA A 32 -68.37 -19.67 21.02
C ALA A 32 -69.50 -18.78 20.46
N ALA A 33 -70.14 -19.27 19.42
CA ALA A 33 -71.31 -18.60 18.84
C ALA A 33 -72.45 -18.65 19.84
N LEU A 34 -73.02 -17.50 20.16
CA LEU A 34 -74.19 -17.38 21.00
C LEU A 34 -75.30 -18.19 20.37
N ARG A 35 -75.70 -19.28 21.00
CA ARG A 35 -76.87 -20.05 20.56
C ARG A 35 -78.15 -19.25 20.86
N VAL A 36 -78.61 -18.57 19.83
CA VAL A 36 -79.90 -17.86 19.90
C VAL A 36 -81.01 -18.77 19.37
N PRO A 37 -82.06 -19.06 20.15
CA PRO A 37 -83.05 -20.01 19.73
C PRO A 37 -83.94 -19.56 18.57
N VAL A 38 -83.94 -18.26 18.20
CA VAL A 38 -84.70 -17.72 17.07
C VAL A 38 -83.90 -16.69 16.36
N VAL A 39 -83.51 -16.96 15.11
CA VAL A 39 -82.65 -16.15 14.29
C VAL A 39 -83.39 -15.17 13.37
N THR A 40 -84.69 -15.38 13.20
CA THR A 40 -85.54 -14.61 12.28
C THR A 40 -85.54 -13.08 12.45
N PRO A 41 -85.51 -12.54 13.69
CA PRO A 41 -85.52 -11.07 13.83
C PRO A 41 -84.14 -10.40 13.46
N PHE A 42 -83.09 -11.18 13.28
CA PHE A 42 -81.79 -10.68 12.98
C PHE A 42 -81.29 -10.98 11.52
N ALA A 43 -82.15 -11.65 10.72
CA ALA A 43 -81.91 -11.86 9.32
C ALA A 43 -82.28 -10.58 8.58
N LEU A 44 -81.29 -9.73 8.37
CA LEU A 44 -81.39 -8.65 7.38
C LEU A 44 -81.47 -9.30 5.99
N ASP A 45 -82.51 -8.96 5.24
CA ASP A 45 -82.70 -9.38 3.88
C ASP A 45 -81.46 -9.07 3.05
N GLY A 46 -80.85 -10.12 2.57
CA GLY A 46 -79.93 -9.95 1.45
C GLY A 46 -78.61 -10.59 1.49
N ASP A 47 -78.14 -11.23 2.53
CA ASP A 47 -76.91 -11.96 2.33
C ASP A 47 -76.76 -13.22 3.19
N ARG A 48 -77.04 -14.35 2.55
CA ARG A 48 -76.74 -15.70 3.09
C ARG A 48 -75.27 -16.03 2.82
N GLY A 49 -74.41 -15.05 2.98
CA GLY A 49 -73.01 -15.23 2.91
C GLY A 49 -72.51 -15.73 4.27
N SER A 50 -72.20 -17.02 4.39
CA SER A 50 -71.20 -17.43 5.33
C SER A 50 -70.00 -16.48 5.17
N VAL A 51 -69.76 -15.66 6.18
CA VAL A 51 -68.54 -14.90 6.28
C VAL A 51 -67.44 -15.94 6.58
N THR A 52 -67.22 -16.82 5.61
CA THR A 52 -65.89 -17.44 5.49
C THR A 52 -64.98 -16.27 5.34
N ALA A 53 -64.15 -15.99 6.34
CA ALA A 53 -63.09 -15.04 6.25
C ALA A 53 -62.23 -15.44 5.05
N ARG A 54 -62.65 -14.92 3.89
CA ARG A 54 -61.87 -15.01 2.64
C ARG A 54 -60.62 -14.26 2.98
N GLY A 55 -59.66 -15.00 3.54
CA GLY A 55 -58.35 -14.45 3.90
C GLY A 55 -57.87 -13.67 2.67
N SER A 56 -57.85 -12.37 2.81
CA SER A 56 -57.51 -11.47 1.72
C SER A 56 -56.15 -11.90 1.15
N HIS A 57 -56.17 -12.69 0.09
CA HIS A 57 -54.94 -13.14 -0.61
C HIS A 57 -54.06 -11.95 -1.03
N TRP A 58 -54.62 -10.76 -0.97
CA TRP A 58 -53.95 -9.50 -1.27
C TRP A 58 -52.78 -9.21 -0.33
N ILE A 59 -52.85 -9.65 0.95
CA ILE A 59 -51.80 -9.47 1.95
C ILE A 59 -50.61 -10.43 1.69
N LEU A 60 -50.85 -11.54 1.00
CA LEU A 60 -49.80 -12.51 0.68
C LEU A 60 -48.75 -11.96 -0.31
N TRP A 61 -49.17 -11.12 -1.26
CA TRP A 61 -48.28 -10.56 -2.27
C TRP A 61 -47.21 -9.65 -1.68
N PRO A 62 -47.53 -8.62 -0.87
CA PRO A 62 -46.53 -7.79 -0.24
C PRO A 62 -45.70 -8.57 0.80
N ALA A 63 -46.24 -9.58 1.47
CA ALA A 63 -45.46 -10.44 2.36
C ALA A 63 -44.44 -11.29 1.57
N LEU A 64 -44.82 -11.82 0.43
CA LEU A 64 -43.91 -12.59 -0.45
C LEU A 64 -42.84 -11.69 -1.07
N ALA A 65 -43.22 -10.47 -1.46
CA ALA A 65 -42.28 -9.47 -1.95
C ALA A 65 -41.24 -9.07 -0.88
N ALA A 66 -41.70 -8.82 0.35
CA ALA A 66 -40.83 -8.51 1.48
C ALA A 66 -39.87 -9.68 1.78
N TRP A 67 -40.36 -10.92 1.72
CA TRP A 67 -39.53 -12.11 1.89
C TRP A 67 -38.47 -12.24 0.80
N LEU A 68 -38.84 -12.04 -0.47
CA LEU A 68 -37.92 -12.10 -1.61
C LEU A 68 -36.81 -11.04 -1.48
N LEU A 69 -37.17 -9.82 -1.08
CA LEU A 69 -36.22 -8.74 -0.83
C LEU A 69 -35.28 -9.04 0.34
N LEU A 70 -35.82 -9.64 1.42
CA LEU A 70 -35.05 -10.01 2.59
C LEU A 70 -34.01 -11.10 2.27
N VAL A 71 -34.42 -12.13 1.52
CA VAL A 71 -33.52 -13.19 1.08
C VAL A 71 -32.48 -12.65 0.10
N SER A 72 -32.88 -11.73 -0.81
CA SER A 72 -31.95 -11.06 -1.71
C SER A 72 -30.92 -10.23 -0.94
N ALA A 73 -31.32 -9.55 0.15
CA ALA A 73 -30.39 -8.83 1.03
C ALA A 73 -29.44 -9.79 1.76
N ALA A 74 -29.95 -10.92 2.25
CA ALA A 74 -29.18 -11.96 2.93
C ALA A 74 -28.13 -12.61 2.00
N ALA A 75 -28.44 -12.73 0.70
CA ALA A 75 -27.50 -13.22 -0.31
C ALA A 75 -26.33 -12.25 -0.58
N ARG A 76 -26.33 -11.06 0.05
CA ARG A 76 -25.30 -10.02 -0.04
C ARG A 76 -24.88 -9.70 -1.48
N PRO A 77 -25.73 -9.00 -2.25
CA PRO A 77 -25.34 -8.51 -3.56
C PRO A 77 -24.21 -7.50 -3.44
N VAL A 78 -23.12 -7.72 -4.17
CA VAL A 78 -21.94 -6.87 -4.22
C VAL A 78 -21.72 -6.42 -5.65
N TRP A 79 -21.51 -5.13 -5.83
CA TRP A 79 -21.06 -4.59 -7.12
C TRP A 79 -19.56 -4.62 -7.18
N LEU A 80 -19.02 -5.38 -8.14
CA LEU A 80 -17.61 -5.38 -8.50
C LEU A 80 -17.37 -4.22 -9.48
N GLY A 81 -16.57 -3.24 -9.05
CA GLY A 81 -16.11 -2.15 -9.89
C GLY A 81 -15.16 -2.61 -11.01
N PRO A 82 -14.76 -1.70 -11.91
CA PRO A 82 -13.73 -2.01 -12.88
C PRO A 82 -12.43 -2.43 -12.18
N PRO A 83 -11.65 -3.33 -12.80
CA PRO A 83 -10.34 -3.69 -12.26
C PRO A 83 -9.44 -2.46 -12.25
N ILE A 84 -8.86 -2.17 -11.11
CA ILE A 84 -7.83 -1.14 -10.93
C ILE A 84 -6.51 -1.88 -10.78
N ASP A 85 -5.60 -1.69 -11.74
CA ASP A 85 -4.26 -2.24 -11.66
C ASP A 85 -3.47 -1.40 -10.64
N LEU A 86 -3.29 -1.95 -9.45
CA LEU A 86 -2.37 -1.39 -8.47
C LEU A 86 -0.98 -1.95 -8.78
N PRO A 87 0.03 -1.12 -9.03
CA PRO A 87 1.41 -1.58 -9.07
C PRO A 87 1.79 -2.04 -7.66
N VAL A 88 1.81 -3.36 -7.42
CA VAL A 88 1.97 -3.92 -6.06
C VAL A 88 3.38 -4.43 -5.81
N SER A 89 4.25 -4.50 -6.79
CA SER A 89 5.62 -4.89 -6.56
C SER A 89 6.60 -3.93 -7.22
N GLY A 90 6.88 -2.88 -6.50
CA GLY A 90 8.10 -2.14 -6.69
C GLY A 90 9.27 -2.86 -6.02
N ARG A 91 10.46 -2.46 -6.37
CA ARG A 91 11.69 -2.87 -5.70
C ARG A 91 11.77 -2.22 -4.32
N ASP A 92 12.49 -2.86 -3.45
CA ASP A 92 12.93 -2.26 -2.20
C ASP A 92 14.27 -1.57 -2.45
N LEU A 93 14.26 -0.25 -2.50
CA LEU A 93 15.41 0.55 -2.80
C LEU A 93 15.78 1.41 -1.59
N LEU A 94 16.94 1.16 -1.02
CA LEU A 94 17.52 1.99 0.03
C LEU A 94 18.58 2.92 -0.56
N LEU A 95 18.51 4.20 -0.22
CA LEU A 95 19.61 5.14 -0.43
C LEU A 95 20.39 5.26 0.88
N ALA A 96 21.68 4.99 0.85
CA ALA A 96 22.60 5.30 1.94
C ALA A 96 23.47 6.48 1.54
N VAL A 97 23.32 7.59 2.26
CA VAL A 97 23.98 8.86 1.95
C VAL A 97 24.96 9.21 3.06
N ASP A 98 26.19 9.46 2.66
CA ASP A 98 27.27 9.91 3.53
C ASP A 98 27.04 11.36 3.96
N LEU A 99 27.15 11.61 5.27
CA LEU A 99 27.09 12.94 5.88
C LEU A 99 28.40 13.32 6.59
N SER A 100 29.48 12.63 6.27
CA SER A 100 30.80 12.91 6.84
C SER A 100 31.31 14.31 6.47
N GLY A 101 32.35 14.76 7.16
CA GLY A 101 32.86 16.12 6.95
C GLY A 101 33.38 16.41 5.55
N SER A 102 33.86 15.40 4.81
CA SER A 102 34.35 15.52 3.43
C SER A 102 33.27 15.92 2.44
N MET A 103 32.01 15.59 2.70
CA MET A 103 30.85 16.00 1.89
C MET A 103 30.61 17.51 1.82
N SER A 104 31.29 18.32 2.67
CA SER A 104 31.28 19.78 2.61
C SER A 104 32.16 20.36 1.51
N THR A 105 32.95 19.54 0.83
CA THR A 105 33.84 20.00 -0.25
C THR A 105 33.06 20.56 -1.42
N GLN A 106 33.39 21.80 -1.84
CA GLN A 106 32.72 22.52 -2.93
C GLN A 106 33.42 22.26 -4.26
N ASP A 107 33.28 21.05 -4.79
CA ASP A 107 33.87 20.61 -6.05
C ASP A 107 32.81 20.21 -7.08
N PHE A 108 31.54 20.40 -6.79
CA PHE A 108 30.44 20.16 -7.73
C PHE A 108 29.82 21.46 -8.22
N SER A 109 29.17 21.40 -9.38
CA SER A 109 28.41 22.51 -9.95
C SER A 109 26.96 22.05 -10.27
N VAL A 110 26.00 22.79 -9.76
CA VAL A 110 24.57 22.60 -10.07
C VAL A 110 24.03 23.91 -10.62
N ASN A 111 23.43 23.88 -11.81
CA ASN A 111 22.92 25.06 -12.50
C ASN A 111 23.92 26.19 -12.66
N GLY A 112 25.23 25.86 -12.83
CA GLY A 112 26.30 26.84 -12.98
C GLY A 112 26.80 27.47 -11.67
N GLN A 113 26.28 27.06 -10.53
CA GLN A 113 26.77 27.48 -9.20
C GLN A 113 27.59 26.37 -8.56
N GLN A 114 28.74 26.71 -7.98
CA GLN A 114 29.51 25.76 -7.16
C GLN A 114 28.75 25.47 -5.87
N VAL A 115 28.62 24.19 -5.58
CA VAL A 115 27.91 23.66 -4.39
C VAL A 115 28.75 22.59 -3.73
N ASP A 116 28.48 22.31 -2.46
CA ASP A 116 29.06 21.15 -1.79
C ASP A 116 28.50 19.82 -2.34
N ARG A 117 29.23 18.74 -2.08
CA ARG A 117 28.88 17.38 -2.56
C ARG A 117 27.50 16.93 -2.08
N LEU A 118 27.15 17.22 -0.81
CA LEU A 118 25.85 16.84 -0.26
C LEU A 118 24.70 17.57 -0.97
N THR A 119 24.87 18.87 -1.25
CA THR A 119 23.87 19.67 -2.00
C THR A 119 23.68 19.12 -3.43
N ALA A 120 24.76 18.73 -4.11
CA ALA A 120 24.67 18.08 -5.42
C ALA A 120 23.92 16.75 -5.34
N VAL A 121 24.25 15.92 -4.34
CA VAL A 121 23.54 14.63 -4.09
C VAL A 121 22.07 14.86 -3.82
N LYS A 122 21.70 15.78 -2.94
CA LYS A 122 20.30 16.10 -2.62
C LYS A 122 19.49 16.47 -3.86
N THR A 123 20.04 17.34 -4.70
CA THR A 123 19.36 17.79 -5.92
C THR A 123 19.13 16.63 -6.89
N ILE A 124 20.18 15.85 -7.18
CA ILE A 124 20.11 14.80 -8.22
C ILE A 124 19.41 13.55 -7.71
N ALA A 125 19.64 13.17 -6.45
CA ALA A 125 18.92 12.04 -5.82
C ALA A 125 17.45 12.36 -5.58
N GLY A 126 17.09 13.63 -5.31
CA GLY A 126 15.69 14.07 -5.24
C GLY A 126 14.95 13.81 -6.55
N ASP A 127 15.53 14.23 -7.68
CA ASP A 127 14.97 13.93 -9.02
C ASP A 127 14.84 12.42 -9.28
N PHE A 128 15.82 11.64 -8.85
CA PHE A 128 15.76 10.19 -8.95
C PHE A 128 14.62 9.60 -8.10
N ILE A 129 14.47 10.03 -6.84
CA ILE A 129 13.38 9.61 -5.95
C ILE A 129 12.02 9.89 -6.57
N GLN A 130 11.83 11.09 -7.15
CA GLN A 130 10.55 11.49 -7.76
C GLN A 130 10.17 10.62 -8.97
N ARG A 131 11.14 10.13 -9.74
CA ARG A 131 10.90 9.24 -10.88
C ARG A 131 10.54 7.80 -10.50
N ARG A 132 10.77 7.36 -9.25
CA ARG A 132 10.56 5.99 -8.79
C ARG A 132 9.10 5.70 -8.42
N VAL A 133 8.23 5.75 -9.41
CA VAL A 133 6.81 5.41 -9.23
C VAL A 133 6.64 3.91 -9.05
N GLY A 134 6.07 3.48 -7.90
CA GLY A 134 5.82 2.07 -7.63
C GLY A 134 6.91 1.35 -6.85
N ASP A 135 8.13 1.94 -6.70
CA ASP A 135 9.17 1.40 -5.82
C ASP A 135 8.93 1.82 -4.36
N ARG A 136 9.32 0.98 -3.40
CA ARG A 136 9.45 1.39 -2.00
C ARG A 136 10.83 1.96 -1.78
N LEU A 137 10.87 3.17 -1.28
CA LEU A 137 12.11 3.89 -1.02
C LEU A 137 12.34 4.00 0.47
N GLY A 138 13.60 3.87 0.89
CA GLY A 138 14.03 4.18 2.23
C GLY A 138 15.32 4.98 2.20
N LEU A 139 15.65 5.65 3.30
CA LEU A 139 16.80 6.50 3.43
C LEU A 139 17.61 6.12 4.67
N ILE A 140 18.87 5.82 4.45
CA ILE A 140 19.87 5.65 5.49
C ILE A 140 20.82 6.83 5.40
N LEU A 141 21.06 7.49 6.52
CA LEU A 141 22.08 8.52 6.64
C LEU A 141 23.22 7.97 7.50
N PHE A 142 24.46 8.18 7.08
CA PHE A 142 25.60 7.66 7.83
C PHE A 142 26.77 8.65 7.84
N GLY A 143 27.59 8.48 8.84
CA GLY A 143 28.82 9.18 9.13
C GLY A 143 29.61 8.32 10.10
N LEU A 144 29.91 8.80 11.32
CA LEU A 144 30.45 7.98 12.42
C LEU A 144 29.51 6.83 12.80
N ASN A 145 28.20 7.10 12.76
CA ASN A 145 27.13 6.12 12.97
C ASN A 145 26.20 6.07 11.76
N ALA A 146 25.51 4.95 11.58
CA ALA A 146 24.46 4.82 10.57
C ALA A 146 23.10 4.71 11.22
N TYR A 147 22.08 5.38 10.65
CA TYR A 147 20.70 5.29 11.11
C TYR A 147 19.70 5.36 9.97
N VAL A 148 18.54 4.72 10.17
CA VAL A 148 17.44 4.74 9.23
C VAL A 148 16.69 6.05 9.42
N GLN A 149 16.81 6.97 8.47
CA GLN A 149 16.09 8.23 8.46
C GLN A 149 14.65 8.03 7.98
N SER A 150 14.45 7.16 6.97
CA SER A 150 13.14 6.73 6.51
C SER A 150 13.15 5.23 6.28
N PRO A 151 12.24 4.47 6.89
CA PRO A 151 12.01 3.08 6.52
C PRO A 151 11.46 2.99 5.09
N LEU A 152 11.40 1.77 4.53
CA LEU A 152 10.84 1.53 3.21
C LEU A 152 9.38 1.99 3.12
N THR A 153 9.11 2.97 2.27
CA THR A 153 7.79 3.56 2.04
C THR A 153 7.53 3.84 0.56
N PHE A 154 6.26 3.87 0.16
CA PHE A 154 5.85 4.36 -1.16
C PHE A 154 5.75 5.89 -1.22
N ASP A 155 5.85 6.58 -0.09
CA ASP A 155 5.77 8.03 0.00
C ASP A 155 7.12 8.68 -0.37
N ARG A 156 7.30 8.89 -1.65
CA ARG A 156 8.50 9.51 -2.24
C ARG A 156 8.71 10.94 -1.74
N LYS A 157 7.61 11.68 -1.46
CA LYS A 157 7.71 13.07 -0.99
C LYS A 157 8.34 13.13 0.38
N THR A 158 7.93 12.25 1.28
CA THR A 158 8.51 12.16 2.63
C THR A 158 10.00 11.80 2.55
N VAL A 159 10.39 10.82 1.72
CA VAL A 159 11.81 10.44 1.57
C VAL A 159 12.64 11.60 1.01
N ASP A 160 12.14 12.30 0.01
CA ASP A 160 12.78 13.47 -0.60
C ASP A 160 12.93 14.61 0.42
N THR A 161 11.88 14.94 1.16
CA THR A 161 11.92 15.97 2.21
C THR A 161 12.97 15.63 3.27
N LEU A 162 13.01 14.38 3.76
CA LEU A 162 13.98 13.92 4.74
C LEU A 162 15.44 13.95 4.21
N LEU A 163 15.62 13.68 2.92
CA LEU A 163 16.94 13.85 2.27
C LEU A 163 17.33 15.34 2.20
N LEU A 164 16.42 16.24 1.85
CA LEU A 164 16.67 17.66 1.80
C LEU A 164 17.02 18.27 3.18
N GLU A 165 16.43 17.72 4.24
CA GLU A 165 16.71 18.13 5.63
C GLU A 165 18.03 17.59 6.19
N ALA A 166 18.67 16.60 5.54
CA ALA A 166 19.92 16.04 5.99
C ALA A 166 21.03 17.11 6.03
N VAL A 167 21.84 17.12 7.09
CA VAL A 167 22.90 18.12 7.31
C VAL A 167 24.23 17.42 7.53
N ILE A 168 25.31 17.99 6.96
CA ILE A 168 26.67 17.50 7.15
C ILE A 168 27.01 17.44 8.63
N GLY A 169 27.58 16.31 9.05
CA GLY A 169 27.97 16.06 10.43
C GLY A 169 26.83 15.60 11.36
N LEU A 170 25.59 15.50 10.88
CA LEU A 170 24.46 14.98 11.66
C LEU A 170 24.73 13.57 12.20
N ALA A 171 25.37 12.74 11.38
CA ALA A 171 25.78 11.36 11.73
C ALA A 171 27.24 11.26 12.24
N GLY A 172 27.88 12.39 12.55
CA GLY A 172 29.30 12.48 12.85
C GLY A 172 30.16 12.85 11.63
N LYS A 173 31.46 13.07 11.87
CA LYS A 173 32.38 13.57 10.81
C LYS A 173 33.15 12.48 10.08
N GLN A 174 33.16 11.26 10.61
CA GLN A 174 33.84 10.08 10.06
C GLN A 174 32.90 9.29 9.16
N THR A 175 33.38 8.19 8.55
CA THR A 175 32.64 7.44 7.54
C THR A 175 32.60 5.96 7.89
N ALA A 176 31.42 5.44 8.30
CA ALA A 176 31.17 4.04 8.69
C ALA A 176 30.37 3.30 7.58
N ILE A 177 31.05 2.95 6.49
CA ILE A 177 30.43 2.26 5.33
C ILE A 177 29.89 0.89 5.72
N GLY A 178 30.67 0.12 6.51
CA GLY A 178 30.28 -1.22 6.95
C GLY A 178 29.00 -1.23 7.75
N ASP A 179 28.85 -0.28 8.67
CA ASP A 179 27.66 -0.15 9.50
C ASP A 179 26.43 0.26 8.67
N ALA A 180 26.61 1.14 7.68
CA ALA A 180 25.53 1.53 6.75
C ALA A 180 25.02 0.32 5.94
N ILE A 181 25.91 -0.53 5.44
CA ILE A 181 25.56 -1.77 4.74
C ILE A 181 24.88 -2.75 5.69
N GLY A 182 25.40 -2.93 6.90
CA GLY A 182 24.82 -3.79 7.92
C GLY A 182 23.39 -3.39 8.29
N LEU A 183 23.16 -2.08 8.44
CA LEU A 183 21.86 -1.51 8.71
C LEU A 183 20.90 -1.72 7.54
N ALA A 184 21.36 -1.55 6.30
CA ALA A 184 20.56 -1.82 5.09
C ALA A 184 20.13 -3.29 5.02
N VAL A 185 21.04 -4.23 5.31
CA VAL A 185 20.72 -5.66 5.38
C VAL A 185 19.65 -5.93 6.44
N LYS A 186 19.77 -5.34 7.63
CA LYS A 186 18.79 -5.48 8.72
C LYS A 186 17.41 -4.98 8.32
N GLU A 187 17.33 -3.84 7.64
CA GLU A 187 16.06 -3.24 7.21
C GLU A 187 15.39 -4.06 6.09
N LEU A 188 16.17 -4.51 5.11
CA LEU A 188 15.67 -5.27 3.97
C LEU A 188 15.35 -6.75 4.29
N ARG A 189 15.91 -7.28 5.38
CA ARG A 189 15.61 -8.64 5.86
C ARG A 189 14.13 -8.80 6.26
N ARG A 190 13.48 -7.72 6.66
CA ARG A 190 12.05 -7.71 7.03
C ARG A 190 11.12 -8.04 5.87
N ASN A 191 11.60 -7.95 4.63
CA ASN A 191 10.83 -8.26 3.43
C ASN A 191 11.56 -9.29 2.56
N PRO A 192 11.30 -10.60 2.72
CA PRO A 192 12.05 -11.66 2.04
C PRO A 192 11.79 -11.75 0.54
N ASN A 193 10.67 -11.22 0.02
CA ASN A 193 10.16 -11.51 -1.33
C ASN A 193 10.38 -10.40 -2.37
N GLY A 194 11.22 -9.39 -2.10
CA GLY A 194 11.44 -8.25 -3.01
C GLY A 194 12.82 -8.24 -3.67
N ASN A 195 12.94 -7.62 -4.85
CA ASN A 195 14.22 -7.20 -5.40
C ASN A 195 14.79 -6.11 -4.51
N LYS A 196 15.90 -6.42 -3.83
CA LYS A 196 16.53 -5.57 -2.83
C LYS A 196 17.71 -4.84 -3.42
N VAL A 197 17.70 -3.53 -3.40
CA VAL A 197 18.76 -2.69 -3.94
C VAL A 197 19.20 -1.67 -2.89
N LEU A 198 20.49 -1.53 -2.71
CA LEU A 198 21.13 -0.45 -1.96
C LEU A 198 21.94 0.41 -2.90
N ILE A 199 21.73 1.72 -2.88
CA ILE A 199 22.60 2.72 -3.53
C ILE A 199 23.39 3.39 -2.41
N LEU A 200 24.68 3.13 -2.38
CA LEU A 200 25.61 3.68 -1.40
C LEU A 200 26.39 4.84 -2.01
N LEU A 201 26.22 6.02 -1.46
CA LEU A 201 26.90 7.24 -1.90
C LEU A 201 27.90 7.69 -0.82
N THR A 202 29.16 7.79 -1.18
CA THR A 202 30.23 8.25 -0.28
C THR A 202 31.34 8.94 -1.08
N ASP A 203 32.08 9.80 -0.43
CA ASP A 203 33.26 10.49 -0.98
C ASP A 203 34.57 10.12 -0.26
N GLY A 204 34.52 9.16 0.68
CA GLY A 204 35.64 8.79 1.52
C GLY A 204 35.92 7.30 1.59
N ALA A 205 36.89 6.96 2.44
CA ALA A 205 37.22 5.59 2.85
C ALA A 205 36.49 5.27 4.18
N ASN A 206 36.30 3.97 4.43
CA ASN A 206 35.79 3.53 5.73
C ASN A 206 36.84 3.77 6.82
N ASN A 207 36.57 4.73 7.71
CA ASN A 207 37.48 5.11 8.80
C ASN A 207 36.83 5.05 10.20
N ALA A 208 35.59 4.57 10.26
CA ALA A 208 34.80 4.39 11.48
C ALA A 208 33.88 3.18 11.38
N GLY A 209 33.12 2.93 12.45
CA GLY A 209 32.16 1.84 12.52
C GLY A 209 32.76 0.55 13.10
N GLU A 210 31.87 -0.38 13.48
CA GLU A 210 32.26 -1.67 14.07
C GLU A 210 32.33 -2.79 13.04
N VAL A 211 31.68 -2.62 11.89
CA VAL A 211 31.53 -3.66 10.86
C VAL A 211 32.48 -3.41 9.69
N ASP A 212 33.29 -4.44 9.35
CA ASP A 212 34.12 -4.39 8.15
C ASP A 212 33.23 -4.31 6.88
N PRO A 213 33.48 -3.35 5.96
CA PRO A 213 32.65 -3.16 4.75
C PRO A 213 32.57 -4.40 3.85
N LEU A 214 33.66 -5.16 3.70
CA LEU A 214 33.66 -6.37 2.87
C LEU A 214 32.92 -7.53 3.53
N ALA A 215 33.01 -7.64 4.85
CA ALA A 215 32.22 -8.63 5.62
C ALA A 215 30.72 -8.30 5.53
N ALA A 216 30.34 -7.02 5.65
CA ALA A 216 28.96 -6.55 5.45
C ALA A 216 28.46 -6.83 4.03
N ALA A 217 29.30 -6.60 3.01
CA ALA A 217 28.94 -6.88 1.61
C ALA A 217 28.74 -8.38 1.36
N LYS A 218 29.55 -9.25 1.94
CA LYS A 218 29.34 -10.71 1.87
C LYS A 218 28.05 -11.17 2.53
N LEU A 219 27.67 -10.54 3.65
CA LEU A 219 26.39 -10.79 4.29
C LEU A 219 25.23 -10.29 3.41
N ALA A 220 25.35 -9.10 2.85
CA ALA A 220 24.39 -8.50 1.91
C ALA A 220 24.13 -9.42 0.71
N ALA A 221 25.18 -9.97 0.13
CA ALA A 221 25.08 -10.91 -1.01
C ALA A 221 24.31 -12.18 -0.62
N LYS A 222 24.54 -12.74 0.58
CA LYS A 222 23.79 -13.92 1.09
C LYS A 222 22.30 -13.64 1.27
N GLU A 223 21.94 -12.41 1.60
CA GLU A 223 20.53 -11.97 1.77
C GLU A 223 19.91 -11.49 0.44
N GLY A 224 20.61 -11.64 -0.69
CA GLY A 224 20.12 -11.25 -2.01
C GLY A 224 20.04 -9.73 -2.23
N LEU A 225 20.84 -8.95 -1.48
CA LEU A 225 20.90 -7.50 -1.63
C LEU A 225 21.95 -7.13 -2.69
N THR A 226 21.53 -6.44 -3.76
CA THR A 226 22.43 -5.85 -4.75
C THR A 226 22.86 -4.44 -4.32
N ILE A 227 24.17 -4.19 -4.25
CA ILE A 227 24.71 -2.89 -3.83
C ILE A 227 25.34 -2.18 -5.03
N TYR A 228 24.82 -1.00 -5.37
CA TYR A 228 25.46 -0.04 -6.26
C TYR A 228 26.23 0.95 -5.41
N THR A 229 27.51 1.10 -5.68
CA THR A 229 28.36 2.04 -4.97
C THR A 229 28.71 3.23 -5.88
N ILE A 230 28.55 4.43 -5.37
CA ILE A 230 28.83 5.69 -6.08
C ILE A 230 29.89 6.45 -5.28
N GLY A 231 31.10 6.53 -5.82
CA GLY A 231 32.14 7.38 -5.31
C GLY A 231 32.00 8.81 -5.84
N ILE A 232 31.94 9.79 -4.96
CA ILE A 232 31.66 11.18 -5.28
C ILE A 232 32.90 12.03 -5.11
N GLY A 233 33.13 12.97 -6.03
CA GLY A 233 34.17 13.99 -5.91
C GLY A 233 34.97 14.21 -7.21
N ALA A 234 35.40 15.43 -7.44
CA ALA A 234 36.19 15.81 -8.59
C ALA A 234 37.60 15.21 -8.51
N ASP A 235 38.20 14.95 -9.67
CA ASP A 235 39.59 14.48 -9.74
C ASP A 235 40.61 15.62 -9.46
N SER A 236 40.21 16.86 -9.73
CA SER A 236 41.05 18.03 -9.46
C SER A 236 40.22 19.31 -9.36
N VAL A 237 40.64 20.19 -8.45
CA VAL A 237 40.08 21.53 -8.25
C VAL A 237 41.23 22.53 -8.20
N MET A 238 41.04 23.69 -8.81
CA MET A 238 42.01 24.79 -8.74
C MET A 238 41.73 25.61 -7.49
N VAL A 239 42.62 25.59 -6.52
CA VAL A 239 42.54 26.31 -5.26
C VAL A 239 43.50 27.48 -5.24
N PRO A 240 43.09 28.70 -4.85
CA PRO A 240 44.02 29.81 -4.70
C PRO A 240 45.04 29.53 -3.60
N SER A 241 46.33 29.67 -3.92
CA SER A 241 47.47 29.51 -3.01
C SER A 241 48.29 30.82 -2.96
N LEU A 242 49.16 30.93 -1.97
CA LEU A 242 50.07 32.09 -1.86
C LEU A 242 50.97 32.31 -3.08
N PHE A 243 51.19 31.28 -3.90
CA PHE A 243 52.03 31.31 -5.11
C PHE A 243 51.24 31.18 -6.41
N GLY A 244 49.91 31.44 -6.39
CA GLY A 244 49.03 31.33 -7.54
C GLY A 244 47.99 30.23 -7.39
N MET A 245 47.34 29.83 -8.51
CA MET A 245 46.36 28.73 -8.53
C MET A 245 47.07 27.39 -8.48
N GLN A 246 46.73 26.57 -7.49
CA GLN A 246 47.28 25.22 -7.32
C GLN A 246 46.20 24.19 -7.62
N GLN A 247 46.56 23.19 -8.41
CA GLN A 247 45.66 22.04 -8.64
C GLN A 247 45.79 21.06 -7.48
N VAL A 248 44.65 20.77 -6.82
CA VAL A 248 44.56 19.84 -5.71
C VAL A 248 43.56 18.77 -6.06
N ASN A 249 43.84 17.52 -5.70
CA ASN A 249 42.85 16.44 -5.80
C ASN A 249 42.02 16.38 -4.51
N PRO A 250 40.74 16.77 -4.54
CA PRO A 250 39.88 16.77 -3.36
C PRO A 250 39.36 15.37 -2.98
N SER A 251 39.63 14.36 -3.80
CA SER A 251 39.13 12.99 -3.63
C SER A 251 40.23 11.99 -3.27
N GLN A 252 41.33 12.45 -2.63
CA GLN A 252 42.44 11.59 -2.24
C GLN A 252 42.05 10.47 -1.27
N ASP A 253 41.06 10.74 -0.44
CA ASP A 253 40.60 9.83 0.59
C ASP A 253 39.56 8.80 0.10
N LEU A 254 39.14 8.87 -1.16
CA LEU A 254 38.16 7.95 -1.72
C LEU A 254 38.79 6.58 -2.00
N ASP A 255 38.34 5.55 -1.29
CA ASP A 255 38.75 4.16 -1.50
C ASP A 255 37.87 3.46 -2.57
N GLU A 256 38.23 3.74 -3.83
CA GLU A 256 37.55 3.10 -4.98
C GLU A 256 37.74 1.59 -4.99
N ALA A 257 38.84 1.06 -4.46
CA ALA A 257 39.12 -0.37 -4.47
C ALA A 257 38.12 -1.12 -3.61
N THR A 258 37.87 -0.64 -2.40
CA THR A 258 36.87 -1.20 -1.50
C THR A 258 35.44 -1.06 -2.05
N LEU A 259 35.09 0.11 -2.61
CA LEU A 259 33.77 0.33 -3.22
C LEU A 259 33.51 -0.61 -4.41
N ARG A 260 34.49 -0.84 -5.27
CA ARG A 260 34.42 -1.81 -6.37
C ARG A 260 34.27 -3.25 -5.85
N ALA A 261 35.00 -3.59 -4.79
CA ALA A 261 34.91 -4.92 -4.18
C ALA A 261 33.52 -5.19 -3.56
N ILE A 262 32.93 -4.20 -2.87
CA ILE A 262 31.57 -4.27 -2.31
C ILE A 262 30.55 -4.51 -3.43
N ALA A 263 30.57 -3.67 -4.47
CA ALA A 263 29.66 -3.78 -5.60
C ALA A 263 29.79 -5.16 -6.29
N LYS A 264 31.01 -5.60 -6.57
CA LYS A 264 31.28 -6.89 -7.20
C LYS A 264 30.79 -8.07 -6.36
N ALA A 265 31.00 -8.03 -5.04
CA ALA A 265 30.58 -9.10 -4.13
C ALA A 265 29.05 -9.30 -4.08
N THR A 266 28.29 -8.25 -4.36
CA THR A 266 26.81 -8.24 -4.31
C THR A 266 26.13 -8.27 -5.69
N GLY A 267 26.90 -8.45 -6.76
CA GLY A 267 26.37 -8.44 -8.15
C GLY A 267 25.96 -7.06 -8.65
N GLY A 268 26.31 -6.01 -7.94
CA GLY A 268 26.09 -4.62 -8.33
C GLY A 268 27.24 -4.04 -9.15
N ARG A 269 27.31 -2.70 -9.20
CA ARG A 269 28.28 -1.96 -10.01
C ARG A 269 28.80 -0.75 -9.25
N TYR A 270 30.10 -0.47 -9.39
CA TYR A 270 30.72 0.78 -8.93
C TYR A 270 30.63 1.85 -10.01
N PHE A 271 30.33 3.06 -9.60
CA PHE A 271 30.32 4.25 -10.43
C PHE A 271 31.17 5.35 -9.77
N ARG A 272 31.78 6.18 -10.61
CA ARG A 272 32.50 7.39 -10.18
C ARG A 272 31.72 8.60 -10.67
N ALA A 273 31.33 9.50 -9.77
CA ALA A 273 30.73 10.78 -10.10
C ALA A 273 31.71 11.92 -9.83
N ARG A 274 32.23 12.52 -10.88
CA ARG A 274 33.16 13.64 -10.81
C ARG A 274 32.46 14.99 -10.85
N ASP A 275 31.29 15.00 -11.43
CA ASP A 275 30.44 16.16 -11.57
C ASP A 275 28.95 15.78 -11.50
N SER A 276 28.09 16.81 -11.47
CA SER A 276 26.63 16.63 -11.39
C SER A 276 26.03 15.93 -12.62
N ALA A 277 26.65 16.10 -13.80
CA ALA A 277 26.17 15.47 -15.04
C ALA A 277 26.47 13.96 -15.04
N GLU A 278 27.66 13.56 -14.57
CA GLU A 278 27.99 12.13 -14.37
C GLU A 278 27.09 11.49 -13.34
N LEU A 279 26.86 12.15 -12.20
CA LEU A 279 25.97 11.63 -11.17
C LEU A 279 24.54 11.40 -11.71
N ASN A 280 24.02 12.33 -12.50
CA ASN A 280 22.70 12.16 -13.13
C ASN A 280 22.68 10.98 -14.13
N LYS A 281 23.72 10.83 -14.95
CA LYS A 281 23.85 9.68 -15.86
C LYS A 281 23.90 8.35 -15.10
N ILE A 282 24.60 8.31 -13.96
CA ILE A 282 24.70 7.11 -13.12
C ILE A 282 23.30 6.69 -12.65
N TYR A 283 22.49 7.61 -12.17
CA TYR A 283 21.12 7.30 -11.78
C TYR A 283 20.27 6.80 -12.96
N GLN A 284 20.44 7.36 -14.17
CA GLN A 284 19.76 6.86 -15.37
C GLN A 284 20.19 5.43 -15.72
N VAL A 285 21.48 5.10 -15.57
CA VAL A 285 22.00 3.74 -15.79
C VAL A 285 21.42 2.78 -14.74
N ILE A 286 21.32 3.18 -13.48
CA ILE A 286 20.69 2.37 -12.42
C ILE A 286 19.21 2.14 -12.74
N ASP A 287 18.50 3.14 -13.30
CA ASP A 287 17.13 3.00 -13.78
C ASP A 287 16.98 1.89 -14.82
N GLN A 288 17.95 1.81 -15.77
CA GLN A 288 17.96 0.78 -16.83
C GLN A 288 18.39 -0.61 -16.33
N LEU A 289 19.36 -0.67 -15.41
CA LEU A 289 19.85 -1.95 -14.84
C LEU A 289 18.81 -2.63 -13.96
N GLN A 290 17.87 -1.87 -13.44
CA GLN A 290 16.84 -2.34 -12.55
C GLN A 290 15.45 -1.95 -13.12
N PRO A 291 14.97 -2.60 -14.19
CA PRO A 291 13.64 -2.35 -14.72
C PRO A 291 12.58 -2.75 -13.70
N VAL A 292 11.48 -2.00 -13.63
CA VAL A 292 10.36 -2.29 -12.74
C VAL A 292 9.61 -3.49 -13.29
N ASP A 293 9.73 -4.66 -12.66
CA ASP A 293 8.80 -5.77 -12.87
C ASP A 293 7.47 -5.40 -12.20
N GLN A 294 6.60 -4.79 -12.98
CA GLN A 294 5.23 -4.50 -12.55
C GLN A 294 4.44 -5.80 -12.49
N GLN A 295 4.50 -6.50 -11.36
CA GLN A 295 3.44 -7.45 -11.04
C GLN A 295 2.16 -6.65 -10.77
N ARG A 296 1.30 -6.60 -11.77
CA ARG A 296 -0.01 -5.94 -11.66
C ARG A 296 -0.91 -6.81 -10.79
N GLN A 297 -1.12 -6.42 -9.56
CA GLN A 297 -2.25 -6.96 -8.80
C GLN A 297 -3.50 -6.19 -9.17
N THR A 298 -4.41 -6.89 -9.79
CA THR A 298 -5.71 -6.35 -10.16
C THR A 298 -6.59 -6.30 -8.93
N PHE A 299 -6.80 -5.13 -8.36
CA PHE A 299 -7.75 -4.91 -7.28
C PHE A 299 -9.10 -4.51 -7.87
N ARG A 300 -10.18 -5.23 -7.46
CA ARG A 300 -11.55 -4.85 -7.81
C ARG A 300 -12.25 -4.27 -6.59
N PRO A 301 -12.56 -2.97 -6.58
CA PRO A 301 -13.30 -2.37 -5.47
C PRO A 301 -14.68 -3.02 -5.36
N ARG A 302 -15.04 -3.44 -4.15
CA ARG A 302 -16.32 -4.09 -3.85
C ARG A 302 -17.21 -3.09 -3.13
N ARG A 303 -18.41 -2.84 -3.68
CA ARG A 303 -19.47 -2.09 -3.00
C ARG A 303 -20.60 -3.02 -2.64
N SER A 304 -20.90 -3.17 -1.37
CA SER A 304 -22.04 -3.95 -0.90
C SER A 304 -23.35 -3.19 -1.18
N LEU A 305 -24.34 -3.87 -1.74
CA LEU A 305 -25.65 -3.31 -2.09
C LEU A 305 -26.77 -3.86 -1.23
N PHE A 306 -26.49 -4.68 -0.23
CA PHE A 306 -27.50 -5.39 0.59
C PHE A 306 -28.47 -4.46 1.31
N PHE A 307 -28.04 -3.24 1.63
CA PHE A 307 -28.86 -2.27 2.37
C PHE A 307 -30.07 -1.78 1.57
N TRP A 308 -30.02 -1.76 0.23
CA TRP A 308 -31.15 -1.37 -0.59
C TRP A 308 -32.32 -2.36 -0.52
N PRO A 309 -32.14 -3.66 -0.83
CA PRO A 309 -33.22 -4.64 -0.70
C PRO A 309 -33.65 -4.82 0.75
N LEU A 310 -32.74 -4.67 1.73
CA LEU A 310 -33.12 -4.73 3.16
C LEU A 310 -34.04 -3.57 3.55
N ALA A 311 -33.72 -2.33 3.16
CA ALA A 311 -34.56 -1.17 3.43
C ALA A 311 -35.95 -1.32 2.79
N MET A 312 -36.02 -1.77 1.53
CA MET A 312 -37.29 -2.02 0.85
C MET A 312 -38.11 -3.13 1.54
N ALA A 313 -37.45 -4.20 2.00
CA ALA A 313 -38.13 -5.27 2.76
C ALA A 313 -38.75 -4.75 4.06
N LEU A 314 -38.02 -3.91 4.80
CA LEU A 314 -38.51 -3.31 6.05
C LEU A 314 -39.67 -2.34 5.81
N ILE A 315 -39.62 -1.51 4.77
CA ILE A 315 -40.69 -0.60 4.39
C ILE A 315 -41.99 -1.39 4.05
N LEU A 316 -41.85 -2.50 3.33
CA LEU A 316 -43.01 -3.36 3.02
C LEU A 316 -43.54 -4.15 4.21
N ALA A 317 -42.66 -4.53 5.14
CA ALA A 317 -43.05 -5.30 6.33
C ALA A 317 -43.78 -4.44 7.39
N MET A 318 -43.44 -3.16 7.52
CA MET A 318 -43.99 -2.26 8.53
C MET A 318 -45.54 -2.14 8.48
N PRO A 319 -46.19 -1.84 7.34
CA PRO A 319 -47.64 -1.77 7.25
C PRO A 319 -48.33 -3.12 7.47
N LEU A 320 -47.65 -4.24 7.09
CA LEU A 320 -48.18 -5.59 7.34
C LEU A 320 -48.24 -5.93 8.81
N LEU A 321 -47.27 -5.51 9.61
CA LEU A 321 -47.27 -5.68 11.06
C LEU A 321 -48.33 -4.79 11.72
N TRP A 322 -48.46 -3.53 11.27
CA TRP A 322 -49.48 -2.61 11.80
C TRP A 322 -50.91 -3.09 11.53
N LEU A 323 -51.19 -3.59 10.32
CA LEU A 323 -52.52 -4.17 9.97
C LEU A 323 -52.86 -5.43 10.77
N ARG A 324 -51.88 -6.20 11.21
CA ARG A 324 -52.09 -7.35 12.10
C ARG A 324 -52.35 -6.92 13.53
N GLY A 325 -51.60 -5.95 14.08
CA GLY A 325 -51.78 -5.44 15.43
C GLY A 325 -53.09 -4.68 15.63
N ALA A 326 -53.68 -4.11 14.57
CA ALA A 326 -54.97 -3.44 14.62
C ALA A 326 -56.19 -4.40 14.53
N ARG A 327 -55.95 -5.71 14.27
CA ARG A 327 -56.97 -6.76 14.19
C ARG A 327 -56.98 -7.73 15.36
N SER A 328 -56.00 -7.61 16.26
CA SER A 328 -55.95 -8.31 17.54
C SER A 328 -56.48 -7.41 18.66
#